data_9dc0c3df17125efda670390649247126
#
_entry.id   9dc0c3df17125efda670390649247126
#
_cell.length_a   1.000
_cell.length_b   1.000
_cell.length_c   1.000
_cell.angle_alpha   90.00
_cell.angle_beta   90.00
_cell.angle_gamma   90.00
#
_symmetry.space_group_name_H-M   'P 1'
#
loop_
_entity.id
_entity.type
_entity.pdbx_description
1 polymer ?
#
loop_
_entity_poly.entity_id
_entity_poly.type
_entity_poly.pdbx_seq_one_letter_code
_entity_poly.pdbx_strand_id
1 'polypeptide(L)'
;MDEIQAGLLRVKLKYLNEIEIERSKIVDRYLNEINNPKVILPKIENNCTHVWHLFVLQVEKRDTFMEYLNKNGIESIIHYPIPPHLSEAYAYLGYKKGSFNIAENYSDKVVSIPLFIGMKDEEVSYIIKIINEY
;
A
#
# COMPACT_ATOMS: atom_id res chain seq x y z
N MET A 1 3.02 -9.13 -25.46
CA MET A 1 2.58 -10.14 -24.46
C MET A 1 2.64 -11.49 -25.14
N ASP A 2 3.26 -12.47 -24.50
CA ASP A 2 3.36 -13.84 -24.97
C ASP A 2 1.97 -14.52 -24.99
N GLU A 3 1.73 -15.44 -25.92
CA GLU A 3 0.44 -16.13 -26.05
C GLU A 3 0.09 -16.97 -24.82
N ILE A 4 1.07 -17.61 -24.18
CA ILE A 4 0.90 -18.37 -22.95
C ILE A 4 0.48 -17.43 -21.82
N GLN A 5 1.14 -16.30 -21.67
CA GLN A 5 0.78 -15.26 -20.69
C GLN A 5 -0.65 -14.73 -20.93
N ALA A 6 -1.00 -14.47 -22.19
CA ALA A 6 -2.34 -14.03 -22.56
C ALA A 6 -3.40 -15.08 -22.22
N GLY A 7 -3.11 -16.35 -22.44
CA GLY A 7 -3.98 -17.46 -22.07
C GLY A 7 -4.25 -17.52 -20.57
N LEU A 8 -3.20 -17.42 -19.75
CA LEU A 8 -3.31 -17.41 -18.29
C LEU A 8 -4.07 -16.18 -17.77
N LEU A 9 -3.79 -14.99 -18.33
CA LEU A 9 -4.47 -13.76 -17.93
C LEU A 9 -5.97 -13.77 -18.29
N ARG A 10 -6.36 -14.40 -19.43
CA ARG A 10 -7.77 -14.57 -19.78
C ARG A 10 -8.56 -15.36 -18.73
N VAL A 11 -7.93 -16.32 -18.07
CA VAL A 11 -8.59 -17.06 -16.97
C VAL A 11 -8.80 -16.14 -15.77
N LYS A 12 -7.74 -15.42 -15.35
CA LYS A 12 -7.83 -14.47 -14.22
C LYS A 12 -8.82 -13.34 -14.46
N LEU A 13 -8.90 -12.84 -15.69
CA LEU A 13 -9.80 -11.74 -16.06
C LEU A 13 -11.28 -12.08 -15.83
N LYS A 14 -11.66 -13.35 -15.90
CA LYS A 14 -13.03 -13.81 -15.60
C LYS A 14 -13.44 -13.58 -14.14
N TYR A 15 -12.47 -13.57 -13.25
CA TYR A 15 -12.65 -13.41 -11.79
C TYR A 15 -12.27 -12.02 -11.27
N LEU A 16 -12.01 -11.05 -12.16
CA LEU A 16 -11.53 -9.73 -11.76
C LEU A 16 -12.48 -9.02 -10.80
N ASN A 17 -13.78 -9.05 -11.07
CA ASN A 17 -14.79 -8.42 -10.21
C ASN A 17 -14.84 -9.05 -8.81
N GLU A 18 -14.72 -10.37 -8.72
CA GLU A 18 -14.70 -11.10 -7.45
C GLU A 18 -13.44 -10.73 -6.63
N ILE A 19 -12.30 -10.64 -7.32
CA ILE A 19 -11.03 -10.20 -6.78
C ILE A 19 -11.11 -8.77 -6.20
N GLU A 20 -11.74 -7.85 -6.93
CA GLU A 20 -11.92 -6.47 -6.48
C GLU A 20 -12.86 -6.37 -5.28
N ILE A 21 -13.95 -7.14 -5.27
CA ILE A 21 -14.89 -7.20 -4.15
C ILE A 21 -14.20 -7.73 -2.89
N GLU A 22 -13.40 -8.80 -3.00
CA GLU A 22 -12.69 -9.38 -1.87
C GLU A 22 -11.67 -8.40 -1.28
N ARG A 23 -10.87 -7.74 -2.14
CA ARG A 23 -9.94 -6.68 -1.69
C ARG A 23 -10.66 -5.53 -1.01
N SER A 24 -11.77 -5.07 -1.58
CA SER A 24 -12.55 -3.96 -1.02
C SER A 24 -13.08 -4.30 0.39
N LYS A 25 -13.51 -5.52 0.64
CA LYS A 25 -13.95 -5.95 1.99
C LYS A 25 -12.83 -5.83 3.03
N ILE A 26 -11.60 -6.23 2.68
CA ILE A 26 -10.45 -6.11 3.58
C ILE A 26 -10.13 -4.62 3.82
N VAL A 27 -10.15 -3.83 2.75
CA VAL A 27 -9.87 -2.39 2.83
C VAL A 27 -10.92 -1.66 3.65
N ASP A 28 -12.18 -1.99 3.51
CA ASP A 28 -13.26 -1.39 4.32
C ASP A 28 -13.01 -1.63 5.82
N ARG A 29 -12.53 -2.80 6.19
CA ARG A 29 -12.11 -3.08 7.57
C ARG A 29 -10.93 -2.20 7.99
N TYR A 30 -9.88 -2.11 7.17
CA TYR A 30 -8.72 -1.26 7.45
C TYR A 30 -9.11 0.21 7.63
N LEU A 31 -9.94 0.75 6.72
CA LEU A 31 -10.38 2.15 6.78
C LEU A 31 -11.27 2.46 7.98
N ASN A 32 -12.08 1.51 8.44
CA ASN A 32 -13.04 1.72 9.52
C ASN A 32 -12.49 1.35 10.91
N GLU A 33 -11.56 0.39 10.98
CA GLU A 33 -11.11 -0.19 12.25
C GLU A 33 -9.70 0.28 12.67
N ILE A 34 -8.85 0.76 11.74
CA ILE A 34 -7.57 1.40 12.09
C ILE A 34 -7.86 2.82 12.56
N ASN A 35 -7.55 3.10 13.85
CA ASN A 35 -7.84 4.39 14.49
C ASN A 35 -6.63 5.00 15.21
N ASN A 36 -5.41 4.52 14.91
CA ASN A 36 -4.18 5.04 15.49
C ASN A 36 -3.87 6.45 14.96
N PRO A 37 -3.78 7.50 15.83
CA PRO A 37 -3.55 8.87 15.40
C PRO A 37 -2.15 9.12 14.78
N LYS A 38 -1.22 8.19 14.93
CA LYS A 38 0.12 8.26 14.32
C LYS A 38 0.13 7.77 12.87
N VAL A 39 -0.98 7.19 12.40
CA VAL A 39 -1.11 6.57 11.08
C VAL A 39 -2.12 7.35 10.25
N ILE A 40 -1.72 7.79 9.07
CA ILE A 40 -2.62 8.44 8.12
C ILE A 40 -3.07 7.41 7.09
N LEU A 41 -4.38 7.19 7.03
CA LEU A 41 -5.01 6.29 6.08
C LEU A 41 -5.21 6.95 4.70
N PRO A 42 -5.21 6.17 3.61
CA PRO A 42 -5.55 6.69 2.29
C PRO A 42 -7.01 7.16 2.25
N LYS A 43 -7.28 8.16 1.43
CA LYS A 43 -8.62 8.68 1.17
C LYS A 43 -8.98 8.48 -0.30
N ILE A 44 -10.22 8.13 -0.54
CA ILE A 44 -10.80 8.08 -1.90
C ILE A 44 -11.49 9.42 -2.14
N GLU A 45 -11.14 10.07 -3.25
CA GLU A 45 -11.81 11.31 -3.66
C GLU A 45 -13.27 11.06 -4.06
N ASN A 46 -14.11 12.08 -3.86
CA ASN A 46 -15.52 12.03 -4.22
C ASN A 46 -15.66 11.70 -5.72
N ASN A 47 -16.60 10.83 -6.04
CA ASN A 47 -16.88 10.35 -7.40
C ASN A 47 -15.74 9.53 -8.05
N CYS A 48 -14.81 9.02 -7.24
CA CYS A 48 -13.78 8.09 -7.70
C CYS A 48 -14.00 6.69 -7.10
N THR A 49 -13.56 5.66 -7.83
CA THR A 49 -13.44 4.29 -7.32
C THR A 49 -11.96 3.93 -7.19
N HIS A 50 -11.64 2.97 -6.36
CA HIS A 50 -10.27 2.52 -6.14
C HIS A 50 -10.20 0.99 -6.17
N VAL A 51 -9.28 0.43 -6.95
CA VAL A 51 -9.12 -1.03 -7.13
C VAL A 51 -8.18 -1.68 -6.12
N TRP A 52 -7.61 -0.91 -5.21
CA TRP A 52 -6.80 -1.36 -4.08
C TRP A 52 -5.71 -2.37 -4.45
N HIS A 53 -4.85 -1.99 -5.39
CA HIS A 53 -3.67 -2.81 -5.69
C HIS A 53 -2.78 -2.98 -4.46
N LEU A 54 -2.57 -1.88 -3.72
CA LEU A 54 -1.83 -1.81 -2.45
C LEU A 54 -2.65 -1.02 -1.44
N PHE A 55 -2.46 -1.31 -0.14
CA PHE A 55 -2.96 -0.46 0.93
C PHE A 55 -1.79 0.29 1.56
N VAL A 56 -1.70 1.57 1.27
CA VAL A 56 -0.55 2.43 1.60
C VAL A 56 -0.92 3.38 2.74
N LEU A 57 -0.17 3.28 3.82
CA LEU A 57 -0.25 4.17 4.99
C LEU A 57 0.83 5.24 4.91
N GLN A 58 0.65 6.35 5.63
CA GLN A 58 1.72 7.31 5.91
C GLN A 58 1.98 7.36 7.41
N VAL A 59 3.26 7.32 7.79
CA VAL A 59 3.70 7.35 9.19
C VAL A 59 4.96 8.20 9.30
N GLU A 60 4.99 9.17 10.22
CA GLU A 60 6.14 10.09 10.39
C GLU A 60 7.44 9.35 10.70
N LYS A 61 7.38 8.31 11.54
CA LYS A 61 8.53 7.47 11.90
C LYS A 61 8.42 6.12 11.20
N ARG A 62 8.37 6.15 9.85
CA ARG A 62 8.14 4.97 9.02
C ARG A 62 9.03 3.79 9.38
N ASP A 63 10.35 3.99 9.47
CA ASP A 63 11.29 2.88 9.68
C ASP A 63 11.09 2.23 11.05
N THR A 64 10.82 3.02 12.10
CA THR A 64 10.46 2.51 13.44
C THR A 64 9.14 1.73 13.39
N PHE A 65 8.17 2.21 12.63
CA PHE A 65 6.90 1.52 12.44
C PHE A 65 7.07 0.18 11.70
N MET A 66 7.88 0.15 10.66
CA MET A 66 8.19 -1.07 9.93
C MET A 66 8.92 -2.10 10.81
N GLU A 67 9.87 -1.66 11.64
CA GLU A 67 10.53 -2.53 12.63
C GLU A 67 9.54 -3.09 13.65
N TYR A 68 8.60 -2.25 14.11
CA TYR A 68 7.54 -2.68 15.03
C TYR A 68 6.62 -3.72 14.39
N LEU A 69 6.17 -3.51 13.15
CA LEU A 69 5.38 -4.47 12.41
C LEU A 69 6.12 -5.80 12.23
N ASN A 70 7.39 -5.74 11.83
CA ASN A 70 8.23 -6.93 11.64
C ASN A 70 8.40 -7.74 12.93
N LYS A 71 8.64 -7.09 14.07
CA LYS A 71 8.71 -7.74 15.40
C LYS A 71 7.41 -8.46 15.77
N ASN A 72 6.28 -8.03 15.23
CA ASN A 72 4.98 -8.65 15.40
C ASN A 72 4.61 -9.59 14.24
N GLY A 73 5.56 -9.98 13.39
CA GLY A 73 5.36 -10.93 12.30
C GLY A 73 4.56 -10.37 11.11
N ILE A 74 4.43 -9.05 10.99
CA ILE A 74 3.74 -8.40 9.87
C ILE A 74 4.80 -7.83 8.92
N GLU A 75 4.88 -8.38 7.72
CA GLU A 75 5.73 -7.84 6.64
C GLU A 75 5.15 -6.54 6.10
N SER A 76 6.02 -5.58 5.78
CA SER A 76 5.65 -4.31 5.16
C SER A 76 6.69 -3.89 4.13
N ILE A 77 6.27 -3.14 3.11
CA ILE A 77 7.11 -2.77 1.98
C ILE A 77 6.92 -1.28 1.67
N ILE A 78 7.99 -0.62 1.21
CA ILE A 78 7.92 0.78 0.77
C ILE A 78 7.69 0.85 -0.74
N HIS A 79 6.59 1.43 -1.18
CA HIS A 79 6.29 1.67 -2.59
C HIS A 79 6.13 3.19 -2.86
N TYR A 80 7.25 3.97 -3.18
CA TYR A 80 8.64 3.53 -3.37
C TYR A 80 9.57 4.42 -2.56
N PRO A 81 10.76 3.94 -2.12
CA PRO A 81 11.64 4.71 -1.21
C PRO A 81 12.35 5.88 -1.90
N ILE A 82 12.48 5.85 -3.23
CA ILE A 82 13.12 6.90 -4.02
C ILE A 82 12.10 7.43 -5.03
N PRO A 83 11.74 8.72 -4.96
CA PRO A 83 10.84 9.30 -5.94
C PRO A 83 11.53 9.36 -7.33
N PRO A 84 10.77 9.22 -8.43
CA PRO A 84 11.35 9.06 -9.78
C PRO A 84 12.39 10.11 -10.16
N HIS A 85 12.15 11.39 -9.81
CA HIS A 85 13.06 12.50 -10.15
C HIS A 85 14.43 12.45 -9.43
N LEU A 86 14.56 11.65 -8.35
CA LEU A 86 15.82 11.45 -7.64
C LEU A 86 16.47 10.10 -7.96
N SER A 87 15.88 9.30 -8.84
CA SER A 87 16.46 8.03 -9.25
C SER A 87 17.58 8.26 -10.28
N GLU A 88 18.61 7.40 -10.28
CA GLU A 88 19.72 7.47 -11.22
C GLU A 88 19.26 7.43 -12.69
N ALA A 89 18.19 6.66 -12.98
CA ALA A 89 17.64 6.53 -14.33
C ALA A 89 17.17 7.88 -14.93
N TYR A 90 16.82 8.84 -14.08
CA TYR A 90 16.32 10.16 -14.48
C TYR A 90 17.27 11.31 -14.13
N ALA A 91 18.52 11.02 -13.72
CA ALA A 91 19.51 12.04 -13.36
C ALA A 91 19.76 13.07 -14.50
N TYR A 92 19.60 12.67 -15.73
CA TYR A 92 19.74 13.54 -16.91
C TYR A 92 18.73 14.69 -16.97
N LEU A 93 17.61 14.62 -16.22
CA LEU A 93 16.61 15.69 -16.13
C LEU A 93 17.06 16.85 -15.22
N GLY A 94 18.13 16.68 -14.45
CA GLY A 94 18.73 17.73 -13.63
C GLY A 94 17.96 18.10 -12.38
N TYR A 95 16.90 17.40 -12.03
CA TYR A 95 16.16 17.62 -10.77
C TYR A 95 16.99 17.25 -9.56
N LYS A 96 16.74 17.96 -8.45
CA LYS A 96 17.45 17.74 -7.19
C LYS A 96 16.44 17.59 -6.04
N LYS A 97 16.91 17.16 -4.88
CA LYS A 97 16.11 17.17 -3.65
C LYS A 97 15.54 18.56 -3.42
N GLY A 98 14.26 18.63 -3.10
CA GLY A 98 13.47 19.86 -2.98
C GLY A 98 12.76 20.31 -4.26
N SER A 99 12.95 19.62 -5.40
CA SER A 99 12.25 19.95 -6.65
C SER A 99 10.77 19.58 -6.60
N PHE A 100 10.41 18.51 -5.87
CA PHE A 100 9.04 18.00 -5.76
C PHE A 100 8.73 17.58 -4.31
N ASN A 101 8.55 18.54 -3.44
CA ASN A 101 8.42 18.35 -1.98
C ASN A 101 7.31 17.36 -1.60
N ILE A 102 6.19 17.34 -2.33
CA ILE A 102 5.08 16.40 -2.05
C ILE A 102 5.54 14.97 -2.30
N ALA A 103 6.13 14.67 -3.47
CA ALA A 103 6.60 13.34 -3.82
C ALA A 103 7.72 12.86 -2.86
N GLU A 104 8.62 13.76 -2.48
CA GLU A 104 9.71 13.48 -1.55
C GLU A 104 9.16 13.16 -0.15
N ASN A 105 8.23 13.98 0.36
CA ASN A 105 7.59 13.75 1.65
C ASN A 105 6.82 12.40 1.67
N TYR A 106 6.14 12.05 0.58
CA TYR A 106 5.47 10.75 0.48
C TYR A 106 6.49 9.60 0.52
N SER A 107 7.57 9.66 -0.25
CA SER A 107 8.58 8.59 -0.27
C SER A 107 9.25 8.37 1.08
N ASP A 108 9.31 9.40 1.92
CA ASP A 108 9.87 9.31 3.27
C ASP A 108 8.89 8.67 4.29
N LYS A 109 7.57 8.72 4.04
CA LYS A 109 6.54 8.35 5.02
C LYS A 109 5.69 7.14 4.64
N VAL A 110 5.62 6.79 3.36
CA VAL A 110 4.72 5.73 2.89
C VAL A 110 5.22 4.34 3.25
N VAL A 111 4.28 3.49 3.64
CA VAL A 111 4.48 2.06 3.89
C VAL A 111 3.23 1.28 3.48
N SER A 112 3.41 0.18 2.77
CA SER A 112 2.32 -0.72 2.37
C SER A 112 2.24 -1.86 3.36
N ILE A 113 1.02 -2.12 3.86
CA ILE A 113 0.69 -3.26 4.71
C ILE A 113 0.08 -4.39 3.87
N PRO A 114 0.00 -5.63 4.39
CA PRO A 114 -0.52 -6.76 3.63
C PRO A 114 -1.93 -6.52 3.11
N LEU A 115 -2.12 -6.76 1.82
CA LEU A 115 -3.43 -6.78 1.15
C LEU A 115 -3.37 -7.75 -0.02
N PHE A 116 -3.94 -8.94 0.14
CA PHE A 116 -3.99 -9.96 -0.90
C PHE A 116 -5.29 -10.77 -0.81
N ILE A 117 -5.62 -11.48 -1.88
CA ILE A 117 -6.81 -12.33 -1.94
C ILE A 117 -6.59 -13.58 -1.10
N GLY A 118 -7.60 -13.98 -0.33
CA GLY A 118 -7.53 -15.15 0.55
C GLY A 118 -6.97 -14.83 1.94
N MET A 119 -6.79 -13.56 2.31
CA MET A 119 -6.53 -13.18 3.70
C MET A 119 -7.70 -13.59 4.58
N LYS A 120 -7.38 -14.26 5.70
CA LYS A 120 -8.39 -14.65 6.69
C LYS A 120 -8.80 -13.46 7.56
N ASP A 121 -10.02 -13.49 8.05
CA ASP A 121 -10.53 -12.43 8.94
C ASP A 121 -9.68 -12.27 10.21
N GLU A 122 -9.12 -13.36 10.72
CA GLU A 122 -8.23 -13.35 11.88
C GLU A 122 -6.91 -12.62 11.57
N GLU A 123 -6.36 -12.79 10.37
CA GLU A 123 -5.13 -12.10 9.92
C GLU A 123 -5.38 -10.60 9.80
N VAL A 124 -6.51 -10.22 9.17
CA VAL A 124 -6.92 -8.80 9.06
C VAL A 124 -7.11 -8.19 10.44
N SER A 125 -7.83 -8.87 11.34
CA SER A 125 -8.06 -8.41 12.72
C SER A 125 -6.75 -8.26 13.50
N TYR A 126 -5.81 -9.19 13.31
CA TYR A 126 -4.50 -9.13 13.94
C TYR A 126 -3.69 -7.91 13.48
N ILE A 127 -3.65 -7.65 12.17
CA ILE A 127 -2.95 -6.49 11.59
C ILE A 127 -3.53 -5.19 12.15
N ILE A 128 -4.87 -5.05 12.15
CA ILE A 128 -5.57 -3.89 12.70
C ILE A 128 -5.21 -3.67 14.16
N LYS A 129 -5.25 -4.73 14.96
CA LYS A 129 -4.91 -4.69 16.39
C LYS A 129 -3.48 -4.17 16.59
N ILE A 130 -2.50 -4.78 15.92
CA ILE A 130 -1.09 -4.40 16.06
C ILE A 130 -0.85 -2.95 15.63
N ILE A 131 -1.49 -2.48 14.56
CA ILE A 131 -1.37 -1.09 14.11
C ILE A 131 -1.97 -0.13 15.15
N ASN A 132 -3.10 -0.48 15.75
CA ASN A 132 -3.74 0.35 16.77
C ASN A 132 -2.97 0.41 18.10
N GLU A 133 -2.15 -0.59 18.40
CA GLU A 133 -1.30 -0.66 19.59
C GLU A 133 0.06 0.06 19.42
N TYR A 134 0.46 0.48 18.20
CA TYR A 134 1.69 1.21 17.92
C TYR A 134 1.63 2.62 18.53
#